data_530d4c44ee2e2b53f14068f4b35ee8c9
#
_entry.id   530d4c44ee2e2b53f14068f4b35ee8c9
#
_cell.length_a   1.000
_cell.length_b   1.000
_cell.length_c   1.000
_cell.angle_alpha   90.00
_cell.angle_beta   90.00
_cell.angle_gamma   90.00
#
_symmetry.space_group_name_H-M   'P 1'
#
loop_
_entity.id
_entity.type
_entity.pdbx_description
1 polymer ?
#
loop_
_entity_poly.entity_id
_entity_poly.type
_entity_poly.pdbx_seq_one_letter_code
_entity_poly.pdbx_strand_id
1 'polypeptide(L)'
;MMLSAISRAGVPIRLTDERGAHIAEEHCELAGLREEVIAAISGADRVLAGSQGELLALRTMEDGKTLVVVYRETGADDGFVITAFLTRRPGSLERRKQVWPEQS
;
A
#
# COMPACT_ATOMS: atom_id res chain seq x y z
N MET A 1 -4.34 15.83 9.88
CA MET A 1 -5.35 15.49 8.85
C MET A 1 -5.22 14.04 8.43
N MET A 2 -6.33 13.35 8.29
CA MET A 2 -6.33 11.97 7.86
C MET A 2 -6.59 11.90 6.35
N LEU A 3 -5.80 11.11 5.64
CA LEU A 3 -6.02 10.83 4.22
C LEU A 3 -6.71 9.47 4.08
N SER A 4 -7.47 9.31 3.02
CA SER A 4 -8.09 8.03 2.71
C SER A 4 -8.21 7.83 1.21
N ALA A 5 -8.29 6.57 0.80
CA ALA A 5 -8.52 6.19 -0.59
C ALA A 5 -9.29 4.88 -0.62
N ILE A 6 -9.94 4.62 -1.74
CA ILE A 6 -10.71 3.39 -1.92
C ILE A 6 -9.78 2.34 -2.54
N SER A 7 -9.68 1.17 -1.88
CA SER A 7 -8.85 0.09 -2.38
C SER A 7 -9.44 -0.53 -3.64
N ARG A 8 -8.68 -1.40 -4.30
CA ARG A 8 -9.14 -2.09 -5.50
C ARG A 8 -10.35 -3.00 -5.25
N ALA A 9 -10.56 -3.40 -3.98
CA ALA A 9 -11.73 -4.16 -3.58
C ALA A 9 -12.92 -3.28 -3.16
N GLY A 10 -12.76 -1.95 -3.21
CA GLY A 10 -13.84 -1.02 -2.88
C GLY A 10 -13.92 -0.63 -1.42
N VAL A 11 -12.89 -0.89 -0.65
CA VAL A 11 -12.87 -0.61 0.80
C VAL A 11 -12.15 0.69 1.07
N PRO A 12 -12.72 1.61 1.88
CA PRO A 12 -12.02 2.82 2.30
C PRO A 12 -10.83 2.48 3.19
N ILE A 13 -9.66 2.96 2.82
CA ILE A 13 -8.42 2.72 3.57
C ILE A 13 -7.93 4.07 4.07
N ARG A 14 -7.72 4.20 5.37
CA ARG A 14 -7.27 5.45 5.97
C ARG A 14 -5.78 5.42 6.31
N LEU A 15 -5.17 6.59 6.20
CA LEU A 15 -3.81 6.84 6.65
C LEU A 15 -3.86 7.98 7.65
N THR A 16 -3.69 7.67 8.93
CA THR A 16 -3.71 8.68 9.99
C THR A 16 -2.42 9.49 9.98
N ASP A 17 -2.46 10.70 10.52
CA ASP A 17 -1.25 11.53 10.65
C ASP A 17 -0.19 10.82 11.46
N GLU A 18 -0.58 10.17 12.55
CA GLU A 18 0.32 9.42 13.41
C GLU A 18 1.01 8.29 12.65
N ARG A 19 0.25 7.52 11.89
CA ARG A 19 0.81 6.43 11.09
C ARG A 19 1.71 6.95 9.97
N GLY A 20 1.32 8.04 9.33
CA GLY A 20 2.13 8.67 8.30
C GLY A 20 3.47 9.15 8.83
N ALA A 21 3.47 9.75 10.03
CA ALA A 21 4.71 10.18 10.67
C ALA A 21 5.60 8.99 11.02
N HIS A 22 5.00 7.91 11.52
CA HIS A 22 5.73 6.69 11.87
C HIS A 22 6.39 6.05 10.63
N ILE A 23 5.67 6.00 9.52
CA ILE A 23 6.23 5.49 8.26
C ILE A 23 7.42 6.34 7.82
N ALA A 24 7.31 7.67 7.91
CA ALA A 24 8.40 8.57 7.53
C ALA A 24 9.63 8.42 8.43
N GLU A 25 9.43 8.07 9.70
CA GLU A 25 10.55 7.80 10.61
C GLU A 25 11.26 6.50 10.27
N GLU A 26 10.52 5.45 9.98
CA GLU A 26 11.09 4.14 9.63
C GLU A 26 11.66 4.11 8.21
N HIS A 27 11.04 4.83 7.31
CA HIS A 27 11.37 4.86 5.89
C HIS A 27 11.48 6.31 5.44
N CYS A 28 12.61 6.94 5.77
CA CYS A 28 12.81 8.37 5.52
C CYS A 28 12.72 8.73 4.03
N GLU A 29 12.93 7.78 3.12
CA GLU A 29 12.74 8.02 1.69
C GLU A 29 11.27 8.33 1.34
N LEU A 30 10.35 8.05 2.26
CA LEU A 30 8.93 8.35 2.07
C LEU A 30 8.51 9.67 2.75
N ALA A 31 9.45 10.39 3.35
CA ALA A 31 9.14 11.70 3.94
C ALA A 31 8.61 12.63 2.85
N GLY A 32 7.45 13.23 3.10
CA GLY A 32 6.80 14.09 2.11
C GLY A 32 6.00 13.36 1.03
N LEU A 33 5.94 12.02 1.07
CA LEU A 33 5.23 11.22 0.08
C LEU A 33 3.93 10.63 0.61
N ARG A 34 3.34 11.24 1.63
CA ARG A 34 2.11 10.73 2.25
C ARG A 34 0.97 10.59 1.23
N GLU A 35 0.83 11.57 0.34
CA GLU A 35 -0.23 11.52 -0.68
C GLU A 35 0.03 10.41 -1.69
N GLU A 36 1.29 10.18 -2.05
CA GLU A 36 1.66 9.10 -2.96
C GLU A 36 1.39 7.73 -2.33
N VAL A 37 1.64 7.59 -1.03
CA VAL A 37 1.34 6.37 -0.29
C VAL A 37 -0.15 6.06 -0.36
N ILE A 38 -1.00 7.04 -0.06
CA ILE A 38 -2.44 6.80 -0.08
C ILE A 38 -2.97 6.63 -1.51
N ALA A 39 -2.39 7.35 -2.47
CA ALA A 39 -2.78 7.22 -3.87
C ALA A 39 -2.47 5.82 -4.43
N ALA A 40 -1.43 5.14 -3.91
CA ALA A 40 -1.09 3.79 -4.32
C ALA A 40 -2.18 2.77 -3.96
N ILE A 41 -3.00 3.07 -2.96
CA ILE A 41 -4.12 2.19 -2.56
C ILE A 41 -5.15 2.09 -3.69
N SER A 42 -5.59 3.24 -4.23
CA SER A 42 -6.58 3.25 -5.30
C SER A 42 -5.95 3.04 -6.68
N GLY A 43 -4.68 3.39 -6.83
CA GLY A 43 -3.95 3.31 -8.09
C GLY A 43 -2.95 2.16 -8.19
N ALA A 44 -3.11 1.13 -7.37
CA ALA A 44 -2.19 -0.02 -7.39
C ALA A 44 -2.16 -0.70 -8.77
N ASP A 45 -0.96 -1.04 -9.23
CA ASP A 45 -0.80 -1.85 -10.44
C ASP A 45 -1.15 -3.31 -10.14
N ARG A 46 -0.84 -3.76 -8.93
CA ARG A 46 -1.16 -5.11 -8.45
C ARG A 46 -1.40 -5.04 -6.94
N VAL A 47 -2.19 -5.98 -6.45
CA VAL A 47 -2.36 -6.20 -5.01
C VAL A 47 -2.04 -7.65 -4.70
N LEU A 48 -1.16 -7.86 -3.74
CA LEU A 48 -0.73 -9.19 -3.33
C LEU A 48 -1.21 -9.49 -1.91
N ALA A 49 -1.41 -10.78 -1.62
CA ALA A 49 -1.77 -11.21 -0.28
C ALA A 49 -0.53 -11.34 0.59
N GLY A 50 -0.60 -10.83 1.81
CA GLY A 50 0.43 -11.05 2.81
C GLY A 50 0.23 -12.38 3.52
N SER A 51 1.11 -12.69 4.46
CA SER A 51 1.10 -13.97 5.18
C SER A 51 0.11 -14.01 6.34
N GLN A 52 -0.39 -12.86 6.78
CA GLN A 52 -1.23 -12.74 7.97
C GLN A 52 -2.51 -11.95 7.72
N GLY A 53 -3.01 -11.99 6.49
CA GLY A 53 -4.24 -11.32 6.12
C GLY A 53 -4.08 -9.87 5.69
N GLU A 54 -2.87 -9.32 5.75
CA GLU A 54 -2.61 -8.00 5.20
C GLU A 54 -2.52 -8.06 3.68
N LEU A 55 -2.65 -6.91 3.04
CA LEU A 55 -2.55 -6.77 1.60
C LEU A 55 -1.39 -5.83 1.25
N LEU A 56 -0.79 -6.04 0.10
CA LEU A 56 0.31 -5.23 -0.39
C LEU A 56 -0.09 -4.61 -1.74
N ALA A 57 -0.27 -3.30 -1.74
CA ALA A 57 -0.52 -2.56 -2.99
C ALA A 57 0.83 -2.17 -3.59
N LEU A 58 1.07 -2.56 -4.83
CA LEU A 58 2.30 -2.27 -5.54
C LEU A 58 2.03 -1.25 -6.65
N ARG A 59 2.81 -0.19 -6.67
CA ARG A 59 2.72 0.81 -7.72
C ARG A 59 4.11 1.16 -8.23
N THR A 60 4.33 1.02 -9.53
CA THR A 60 5.60 1.41 -10.15
C THR A 60 5.69 2.92 -10.21
N MET A 61 6.80 3.47 -9.73
CA MET A 61 7.09 4.90 -9.74
C MET A 61 7.93 5.26 -10.96
N GLU A 62 7.98 6.55 -11.30
CA GLU A 62 8.68 7.05 -12.49
C GLU A 62 10.16 6.68 -12.55
N ASP A 63 10.81 6.57 -11.40
CA ASP A 63 12.24 6.27 -11.32
C ASP A 63 12.56 4.76 -11.36
N GLY A 64 11.57 3.93 -11.66
CA GLY A 64 11.73 2.49 -11.71
C GLY A 64 11.64 1.78 -10.38
N LYS A 65 11.44 2.52 -9.29
CA LYS A 65 11.19 1.92 -7.99
C LYS A 65 9.73 1.50 -7.90
N THR A 66 9.46 0.53 -7.04
CA THR A 66 8.09 0.13 -6.71
C THR A 66 7.75 0.62 -5.31
N LEU A 67 6.65 1.35 -5.20
CA LEU A 67 6.10 1.73 -3.91
C LEU A 67 5.20 0.60 -3.45
N VAL A 68 5.48 0.07 -2.27
CA VAL A 68 4.69 -1.00 -1.66
C VAL A 68 3.99 -0.42 -0.45
N VAL A 69 2.66 -0.50 -0.43
CA VAL A 69 1.87 -0.04 0.71
C VAL A 69 1.19 -1.25 1.32
N VAL A 70 1.53 -1.53 2.57
CA VAL A 70 0.94 -2.64 3.31
C VAL A 70 -0.27 -2.12 4.06
N TYR A 71 -1.41 -2.75 3.85
CA TYR A 71 -2.66 -2.30 4.45
C TYR A 71 -3.54 -3.49 4.81
N ARG A 72 -4.57 -3.23 5.59
CA ARG A 72 -5.52 -4.25 5.99
C ARG A 72 -6.94 -3.74 5.77
N GLU A 73 -7.78 -4.62 5.24
CA GLU A 73 -9.22 -4.38 5.15
C GLU A 73 -9.87 -5.11 6.32
N THR A 74 -10.50 -4.36 7.21
CA THR A 74 -11.10 -4.92 8.42
C THR A 74 -12.58 -5.24 8.23
N GLY A 75 -13.15 -4.82 7.10
CA GLY A 75 -14.53 -5.06 6.73
C GLY A 75 -14.82 -4.40 5.41
N ALA A 76 -16.08 -4.37 5.01
CA ALA A 76 -16.49 -3.75 3.74
C ALA A 76 -16.38 -2.22 3.77
N ASP A 77 -16.38 -1.63 4.97
CA ASP A 77 -16.44 -0.18 5.13
C ASP A 77 -15.22 0.41 5.83
N ASP A 78 -14.19 -0.37 6.12
CA ASP A 78 -13.06 0.15 6.87
C ASP A 78 -11.78 -0.63 6.61
N GLY A 79 -10.67 0.10 6.65
CA GLY A 79 -9.33 -0.45 6.57
C GLY A 79 -8.31 0.61 6.89
N PHE A 80 -7.05 0.22 7.00
CA PHE A 80 -6.00 1.16 7.39
C PHE A 80 -4.64 0.74 6.83
N VAL A 81 -3.78 1.74 6.64
CA VAL A 81 -2.39 1.52 6.22
C VAL A 81 -1.58 1.07 7.44
N ILE A 82 -0.79 0.04 7.25
CA ILE A 82 0.13 -0.48 8.28
C ILE A 82 1.50 0.16 8.10
N THR A 83 2.08 0.05 6.91
CA THR A 83 3.37 0.63 6.59
C THR A 83 3.52 0.78 5.08
N ALA A 84 4.63 1.39 4.64
CA ALA A 84 4.95 1.52 3.23
C ALA A 84 6.47 1.59 3.07
N PHE A 85 6.95 1.19 1.89
CA PHE A 85 8.38 1.29 1.57
C PHE A 85 8.58 1.32 0.06
N LEU A 86 9.75 1.80 -0.35
CA LEU A 86 10.17 1.78 -1.75
C LEU A 86 11.20 0.66 -1.95
N THR A 87 11.11 -0.04 -3.06
CA THR A 87 12.08 -1.08 -3.41
C THR A 87 12.37 -1.06 -4.90
N ARG A 88 13.63 -1.35 -5.26
CA ARG A 88 14.02 -1.53 -6.65
C ARG A 88 13.89 -2.98 -7.09
N ARG A 89 13.68 -3.89 -6.13
CA ARG A 89 13.64 -5.33 -6.39
C ARG A 89 12.41 -5.97 -5.77
N PRO A 90 11.24 -5.79 -6.38
CA PRO A 90 10.01 -6.38 -5.83
C PRO A 90 9.90 -7.89 -6.05
N GLY A 91 10.89 -8.52 -6.68
CA GLY A 91 10.83 -9.94 -7.06
C GLY A 91 10.54 -10.90 -5.91
N SER A 92 11.03 -10.59 -4.69
CA SER A 92 10.74 -11.43 -3.52
C SER A 92 9.26 -11.43 -3.16
N LEU A 93 8.55 -10.37 -3.54
CA LEU A 93 7.11 -10.25 -3.28
C LEU A 93 6.27 -11.01 -4.31
N GLU A 94 6.83 -11.30 -5.47
CA GLU A 94 6.07 -11.91 -6.56
C GLU A 94 5.70 -13.36 -6.31
N ARG A 95 6.27 -13.98 -5.26
CA ARG A 95 5.88 -15.30 -4.82
C ARG A 95 4.55 -15.29 -4.08
N ARG A 96 4.09 -14.11 -3.66
CA ARG A 96 2.83 -13.97 -2.95
C ARG A 96 1.67 -14.07 -3.95
N LYS A 97 0.54 -14.55 -3.45
CA LYS A 97 -0.66 -14.66 -4.29
C LYS A 97 -1.14 -13.28 -4.72
N GLN A 98 -1.35 -13.09 -6.02
CA GLN A 98 -1.95 -11.86 -6.52
C GLN A 98 -3.47 -11.93 -6.36
N VAL A 99 -4.03 -10.93 -5.68
CA VAL A 99 -5.48 -10.86 -5.45
C VAL A 99 -6.17 -9.83 -6.34
N TRP A 100 -5.39 -8.92 -6.91
CA TRP A 100 -5.92 -7.96 -7.89
C TRP A 100 -4.82 -7.56 -8.87
N PRO A 101 -5.10 -7.41 -10.18
CA PRO A 101 -6.30 -7.93 -10.82
C PRO A 101 -6.35 -9.46 -10.74
N GLU A 102 -7.55 -10.02 -10.83
CA GLU A 102 -7.70 -11.46 -10.79
C GLU A 102 -6.97 -12.11 -11.95
N GLN A 103 -6.30 -13.20 -11.65
CA GLN A 103 -5.65 -14.03 -12.67
C GLN A 103 -6.58 -15.17 -13.04
N SER A 104 -6.88 -15.26 -14.31
CA SER A 104 -7.72 -16.33 -14.82
C SER A 104 -6.87 -17.55 -15.19
#